data_787fcfbf193b418a873428a4f854ac58
#
_entry.id   787fcfbf193b418a873428a4f854ac58
#
_cell.length_a   1.000
_cell.length_b   1.000
_cell.length_c   1.000
_cell.angle_alpha   90.00
_cell.angle_beta   90.00
_cell.angle_gamma   90.00
#
_symmetry.space_group_name_H-M   'P 1'
#
loop_
_entity.id
_entity.type
_entity.pdbx_description
1 polymer ?
#
loop_
_entity_poly.entity_id
_entity_poly.type
_entity_poly.pdbx_seq_one_letter_code
_entity_poly.pdbx_strand_id
1 'polypeptide(L)'
;YFNDNLPTLLTWKVPNKFTIKYHGKQLKNHSLGQRASALILFVLSQRDNDLVIIDQPEDDLDNQTIYEDVIKLVKKLKPNTQFIFATHNPNIPVLGDADQILACQFSEEKIQTKMGSIDCPSQQESIVQIMEGGKEAFQERKRVYKVWKLQNC
;
A
#
# COMPACT_ATOMS: atom_id res chain seq x y z
N TYR A 1 7.99 39.78 -35.96
CA TYR A 1 8.18 38.97 -34.70
C TYR A 1 7.13 39.34 -33.63
N PHE A 2 6.92 40.63 -33.31
CA PHE A 2 5.93 41.06 -32.31
C PHE A 2 4.49 40.74 -32.72
N ASN A 3 4.12 41.10 -33.94
CA ASN A 3 2.76 40.87 -34.46
C ASN A 3 2.42 39.39 -34.60
N ASP A 4 3.39 38.53 -34.91
CA ASP A 4 3.22 37.08 -35.05
C ASP A 4 2.99 36.40 -33.70
N ASN A 5 3.51 37.00 -32.63
CA ASN A 5 3.40 36.42 -31.26
C ASN A 5 2.32 37.16 -30.41
N LEU A 6 1.71 38.24 -30.89
CA LEU A 6 0.72 39.00 -30.15
C LEU A 6 -0.49 38.16 -29.72
N PRO A 7 -1.09 37.30 -30.58
CA PRO A 7 -2.18 36.41 -30.15
C PRO A 7 -1.79 35.48 -29.00
N THR A 8 -0.57 34.95 -29.04
CA THR A 8 -0.04 34.08 -27.99
C THR A 8 0.16 34.82 -26.67
N LEU A 9 0.64 36.06 -26.73
CA LEU A 9 0.80 36.91 -25.53
C LEU A 9 -0.54 37.31 -24.94
N LEU A 10 -1.54 37.63 -25.75
CA LEU A 10 -2.89 38.02 -25.29
C LEU A 10 -3.68 36.84 -24.69
N THR A 11 -3.40 35.62 -25.15
CA THR A 11 -4.05 34.41 -24.66
C THR A 11 -3.22 33.66 -23.61
N TRP A 12 -2.00 34.15 -23.31
CA TRP A 12 -1.11 33.51 -22.36
C TRP A 12 -1.68 33.58 -20.94
N LYS A 13 -1.91 32.44 -20.34
CA LYS A 13 -2.30 32.31 -18.93
C LYS A 13 -1.09 31.88 -18.12
N VAL A 14 -0.85 32.55 -17.01
CA VAL A 14 0.17 32.11 -16.05
C VAL A 14 -0.20 30.71 -15.58
N PRO A 15 0.66 29.70 -15.82
CA PRO A 15 0.37 28.35 -15.37
C PRO A 15 0.30 28.30 -13.84
N ASN A 16 -0.76 27.67 -13.32
CA ASN A 16 -0.88 27.44 -11.88
C ASN A 16 0.31 26.58 -11.41
N LYS A 17 1.01 27.05 -10.39
CA LYS A 17 2.15 26.33 -9.81
C LYS A 17 1.69 25.69 -8.50
N PHE A 18 1.43 24.39 -8.52
CA PHE A 18 1.08 23.64 -7.33
C PHE A 18 2.32 23.04 -6.68
N THR A 19 2.35 23.05 -5.37
CA THR A 19 3.43 22.42 -4.58
C THR A 19 2.79 21.55 -3.52
N ILE A 20 3.04 20.25 -3.59
CA ILE A 20 2.62 19.30 -2.57
C ILE A 20 3.67 19.31 -1.46
N LYS A 21 3.22 19.44 -0.21
CA LYS A 21 4.04 19.32 0.99
C LYS A 21 3.61 18.09 1.79
N TYR A 22 4.56 17.33 2.26
CA TYR A 22 4.38 16.19 3.14
C TYR A 22 5.27 16.38 4.38
N HIS A 23 4.72 16.25 5.58
CA HIS A 23 5.42 16.59 6.83
C HIS A 23 6.15 17.94 6.81
N GLY A 24 5.50 18.97 6.25
CA GLY A 24 6.04 20.35 6.18
C GLY A 24 7.11 20.60 5.12
N LYS A 25 7.66 19.57 4.46
CA LYS A 25 8.65 19.68 3.38
C LYS A 25 8.00 19.49 2.01
N GLN A 26 8.58 20.13 0.98
CA GLN A 26 8.13 19.90 -0.41
C GLN A 26 8.36 18.44 -0.80
N LEU A 27 7.39 17.84 -1.50
CA LEU A 27 7.42 16.42 -1.89
C LEU A 27 8.70 16.02 -2.65
N LYS A 28 9.22 16.93 -3.50
CA LYS A 28 10.47 16.70 -4.25
C LYS A 28 11.72 16.49 -3.36
N ASN A 29 11.68 16.95 -2.09
CA ASN A 29 12.78 16.85 -1.15
C ASN A 29 12.69 15.60 -0.26
N HIS A 30 11.75 14.71 -0.54
CA HIS A 30 11.58 13.42 0.14
C HIS A 30 12.21 12.28 -0.65
N SER A 31 12.50 11.16 0.04
CA SER A 31 12.91 9.91 -0.61
C SER A 31 11.82 9.38 -1.55
N LEU A 32 12.18 8.44 -2.42
CA LEU A 32 11.21 7.84 -3.35
C LEU A 32 10.04 7.21 -2.60
N GLY A 33 10.32 6.39 -1.57
CA GLY A 33 9.29 5.77 -0.74
C GLY A 33 8.39 6.78 -0.02
N GLN A 34 8.96 7.83 0.57
CA GLN A 34 8.17 8.90 1.20
C GLN A 34 7.28 9.64 0.19
N ARG A 35 7.72 9.78 -1.06
CA ARG A 35 6.88 10.36 -2.13
C ARG A 35 5.73 9.43 -2.50
N ALA A 36 6.00 8.13 -2.63
CA ALA A 36 4.97 7.12 -2.88
C ALA A 36 3.94 7.09 -1.76
N SER A 37 4.38 7.07 -0.49
CA SER A 37 3.50 7.15 0.69
C SER A 37 2.61 8.39 0.63
N ALA A 38 3.18 9.57 0.39
CA ALA A 38 2.42 10.81 0.32
C ALA A 38 1.35 10.80 -0.80
N LEU A 39 1.64 10.18 -1.95
CA LEU A 39 0.69 10.04 -3.05
C LEU A 39 -0.44 9.06 -2.71
N ILE A 40 -0.11 7.91 -2.11
CA ILE A 40 -1.11 6.95 -1.64
C ILE A 40 -2.04 7.61 -0.62
N LEU A 41 -1.47 8.27 0.39
CA LEU A 41 -2.25 8.99 1.40
C LEU A 41 -3.12 10.10 0.80
N PHE A 42 -2.61 10.80 -0.21
CA PHE A 42 -3.37 11.84 -0.93
C PHE A 42 -4.59 11.23 -1.64
N VAL A 43 -4.40 10.14 -2.39
CA VAL A 43 -5.50 9.42 -3.07
C VAL A 43 -6.52 8.91 -2.06
N LEU A 44 -6.06 8.26 -0.98
CA LEU A 44 -6.93 7.72 0.05
C LEU A 44 -7.70 8.81 0.83
N SER A 45 -7.15 10.02 0.93
CA SER A 45 -7.78 11.13 1.67
C SER A 45 -8.91 11.82 0.91
N GLN A 46 -9.00 11.64 -0.40
CA GLN A 46 -10.00 12.33 -1.23
C GLN A 46 -11.45 11.88 -0.94
N ARG A 47 -11.66 10.67 -0.40
CA ARG A 47 -12.97 10.12 0.00
C ARG A 47 -14.05 10.09 -1.09
N ASP A 48 -13.68 10.35 -2.32
CA ASP A 48 -14.60 10.39 -3.46
C ASP A 48 -14.67 9.06 -4.21
N ASN A 49 -13.92 8.05 -3.71
CA ASN A 49 -13.80 6.76 -4.36
C ASN A 49 -14.53 5.69 -3.53
N ASP A 50 -15.46 4.98 -4.16
CA ASP A 50 -16.12 3.80 -3.59
C ASP A 50 -15.20 2.57 -3.60
N LEU A 51 -14.26 2.52 -4.56
CA LEU A 51 -13.29 1.44 -4.75
C LEU A 51 -11.89 2.00 -4.99
N VAL A 52 -10.92 1.45 -4.28
CA VAL A 52 -9.49 1.74 -4.48
C VAL A 52 -8.73 0.43 -4.70
N ILE A 53 -7.99 0.36 -5.80
CA ILE A 53 -7.13 -0.79 -6.13
C ILE A 53 -5.68 -0.33 -6.00
N ILE A 54 -4.87 -1.07 -5.23
CA ILE A 54 -3.47 -0.78 -4.99
C ILE A 54 -2.65 -2.03 -5.33
N ASP A 55 -1.72 -1.87 -6.26
CA ASP A 55 -0.83 -2.93 -6.71
C ASP A 55 0.56 -2.73 -6.09
N GLN A 56 1.02 -3.75 -5.37
CA GLN A 56 2.36 -3.87 -4.77
C GLN A 56 2.89 -2.60 -4.08
N PRO A 57 2.17 -2.03 -3.09
CA PRO A 57 2.65 -0.84 -2.39
C PRO A 57 3.98 -1.06 -1.65
N GLU A 58 4.31 -2.31 -1.33
CA GLU A 58 5.55 -2.71 -0.68
C GLU A 58 6.82 -2.52 -1.51
N ASP A 59 6.71 -2.38 -2.83
CA ASP A 59 7.88 -2.16 -3.69
C ASP A 59 8.51 -0.78 -3.46
N ASP A 60 7.69 0.19 -3.05
CA ASP A 60 8.11 1.57 -2.81
C ASP A 60 8.08 1.97 -1.33
N LEU A 61 7.43 1.18 -0.46
CA LEU A 61 7.21 1.51 0.94
C LEU A 61 7.90 0.52 1.88
N ASP A 62 8.54 1.03 2.92
CA ASP A 62 9.02 0.19 4.01
C ASP A 62 7.88 -0.29 4.93
N ASN A 63 8.13 -1.36 5.68
CA ASN A 63 7.12 -1.98 6.54
C ASN A 63 6.57 -1.04 7.62
N GLN A 64 7.37 -0.10 8.14
CA GLN A 64 6.91 0.87 9.12
C GLN A 64 5.91 1.84 8.50
N THR A 65 6.23 2.38 7.33
CA THR A 65 5.35 3.26 6.56
C THR A 65 4.06 2.55 6.15
N ILE A 66 4.14 1.29 5.68
CA ILE A 66 2.96 0.49 5.37
C ILE A 66 2.04 0.40 6.59
N TYR A 67 2.59 0.08 7.76
CA TYR A 67 1.79 -0.09 8.97
C TYR A 67 1.22 1.24 9.49
N GLU A 68 2.08 2.25 9.65
CA GLU A 68 1.70 3.50 10.31
C GLU A 68 0.81 4.38 9.45
N ASP A 69 1.10 4.47 8.16
CA ASP A 69 0.41 5.38 7.27
C ASP A 69 -0.71 4.68 6.49
N VAL A 70 -0.41 3.57 5.81
CA VAL A 70 -1.36 2.94 4.91
C VAL A 70 -2.40 2.12 5.66
N ILE A 71 -1.97 1.15 6.49
CA ILE A 71 -2.88 0.21 7.14
C ILE A 71 -3.83 0.92 8.10
N LYS A 72 -3.32 1.84 8.93
CA LYS A 72 -4.18 2.60 9.85
C LYS A 72 -5.22 3.45 9.12
N LEU A 73 -4.86 4.04 7.98
CA LEU A 73 -5.79 4.82 7.17
C LEU A 73 -6.82 3.93 6.46
N VAL A 74 -6.39 2.82 5.86
CA VAL A 74 -7.27 1.83 5.23
C VAL A 74 -8.31 1.32 6.22
N LYS A 75 -7.91 0.90 7.43
CA LYS A 75 -8.85 0.45 8.47
C LYS A 75 -9.89 1.52 8.84
N LYS A 76 -9.51 2.78 8.83
CA LYS A 76 -10.42 3.90 9.09
C LYS A 76 -11.41 4.14 7.96
N LEU A 77 -10.99 3.93 6.71
CA LEU A 77 -11.80 4.19 5.52
C LEU A 77 -12.62 2.97 5.07
N LYS A 78 -12.18 1.75 5.42
CA LYS A 78 -12.80 0.47 5.08
C LYS A 78 -14.32 0.40 5.27
N PRO A 79 -14.96 1.05 6.27
CA PRO A 79 -16.42 1.03 6.39
C PRO A 79 -17.17 1.70 5.22
N ASN A 80 -16.52 2.60 4.48
CA ASN A 80 -17.17 3.36 3.41
C ASN A 80 -16.50 3.20 2.03
N THR A 81 -15.36 2.51 1.96
CA THR A 81 -14.58 2.34 0.74
C THR A 81 -14.11 0.90 0.63
N GLN A 82 -14.32 0.28 -0.51
CA GLN A 82 -13.76 -1.03 -0.81
C GLN A 82 -12.30 -0.91 -1.23
N PHE A 83 -11.43 -1.74 -0.63
CA PHE A 83 -10.01 -1.80 -0.99
C PHE A 83 -9.68 -3.16 -1.60
N ILE A 84 -8.93 -3.16 -2.68
CA ILE A 84 -8.34 -4.36 -3.30
C ILE A 84 -6.83 -4.16 -3.36
N PHE A 85 -6.08 -5.04 -2.71
CA PHE A 85 -4.62 -5.03 -2.74
C PHE A 85 -4.11 -6.26 -3.49
N ALA A 86 -3.24 -6.06 -4.48
CA ALA A 86 -2.34 -7.11 -4.93
C ALA A 86 -1.03 -6.93 -4.16
N THR A 87 -0.60 -7.94 -3.38
CA THR A 87 0.54 -7.81 -2.47
C THR A 87 1.17 -9.16 -2.14
N HIS A 88 2.45 -9.15 -1.83
CA HIS A 88 3.18 -10.26 -1.23
C HIS A 88 3.63 -9.94 0.22
N ASN A 89 3.22 -8.78 0.77
CA ASN A 89 3.56 -8.38 2.15
C ASN A 89 2.46 -8.81 3.13
N PRO A 90 2.75 -9.72 4.08
CA PRO A 90 1.77 -10.23 5.02
C PRO A 90 1.17 -9.17 5.95
N ASN A 91 1.85 -8.04 6.15
CA ASN A 91 1.34 -6.94 6.96
C ASN A 91 0.03 -6.38 6.40
N ILE A 92 -0.14 -6.37 5.08
CA ILE A 92 -1.32 -5.79 4.44
C ILE A 92 -2.57 -6.62 4.76
N PRO A 93 -2.67 -7.92 4.41
CA PRO A 93 -3.86 -8.68 4.74
C PRO A 93 -4.05 -8.92 6.24
N VAL A 94 -2.97 -9.20 6.99
CA VAL A 94 -3.07 -9.60 8.40
C VAL A 94 -3.34 -8.39 9.31
N LEU A 95 -2.51 -7.34 9.21
CA LEU A 95 -2.68 -6.15 10.04
C LEU A 95 -3.78 -5.21 9.51
N GLY A 96 -4.08 -5.28 8.20
CA GLY A 96 -5.19 -4.59 7.57
C GLY A 96 -6.54 -5.22 7.85
N ASP A 97 -6.56 -6.42 8.46
CA ASP A 97 -7.79 -7.15 8.78
C ASP A 97 -8.65 -7.36 7.51
N ALA A 98 -8.07 -8.03 6.52
CA ALA A 98 -8.74 -8.25 5.24
C ALA A 98 -9.97 -9.15 5.40
N ASP A 99 -11.11 -8.76 4.83
CA ASP A 99 -12.33 -9.57 4.89
C ASP A 99 -12.22 -10.82 4.00
N GLN A 100 -11.50 -10.68 2.88
CA GLN A 100 -11.36 -11.73 1.88
C GLN A 100 -9.94 -11.81 1.33
N ILE A 101 -9.46 -13.03 1.16
CA ILE A 101 -8.17 -13.35 0.56
C ILE A 101 -8.40 -14.13 -0.73
N LEU A 102 -7.71 -13.72 -1.78
CA LEU A 102 -7.58 -14.46 -3.03
C LEU A 102 -6.10 -14.87 -3.19
N ALA A 103 -5.76 -16.06 -2.76
CA ALA A 103 -4.42 -16.61 -2.91
C ALA A 103 -4.22 -17.16 -4.33
N CYS A 104 -3.24 -16.61 -5.04
CA CYS A 104 -2.86 -17.01 -6.39
C CYS A 104 -1.56 -17.80 -6.35
N GLN A 105 -1.56 -19.00 -6.95
CA GLN A 105 -0.37 -19.84 -7.09
C GLN A 105 -0.22 -20.31 -8.52
N PHE A 106 1.01 -20.32 -9.02
CA PHE A 106 1.33 -20.90 -10.33
C PHE A 106 1.79 -22.35 -10.12
N SER A 107 1.06 -23.30 -10.70
CA SER A 107 1.36 -24.73 -10.63
C SER A 107 0.93 -25.40 -11.93
N GLU A 108 1.75 -26.32 -12.46
CA GLU A 108 1.46 -27.10 -13.66
C GLU A 108 1.02 -26.24 -14.87
N GLU A 109 1.79 -25.15 -15.10
CA GLU A 109 1.52 -24.19 -16.19
C GLU A 109 0.16 -23.46 -16.10
N LYS A 110 -0.48 -23.50 -14.93
CA LYS A 110 -1.77 -22.84 -14.67
C LYS A 110 -1.75 -22.01 -13.41
N ILE A 111 -2.52 -20.95 -13.42
CA ILE A 111 -2.78 -20.17 -12.20
C ILE A 111 -3.93 -20.87 -11.46
N GLN A 112 -3.65 -21.28 -10.25
CA GLN A 112 -4.63 -21.79 -9.30
C GLN A 112 -4.98 -20.69 -8.29
N THR A 113 -6.26 -20.54 -8.01
CA THR A 113 -6.74 -19.54 -7.04
C THR A 113 -7.52 -20.20 -5.92
N LYS A 114 -7.27 -19.77 -4.69
CA LYS A 114 -8.06 -20.14 -3.51
C LYS A 114 -8.62 -18.88 -2.88
N MET A 115 -9.93 -18.83 -2.67
CA MET A 115 -10.63 -17.67 -2.13
C MET A 115 -11.32 -18.02 -0.81
N GLY A 116 -11.28 -17.09 0.15
CA GLY A 116 -11.96 -17.25 1.43
C GLY A 116 -11.69 -16.09 2.39
N SER A 117 -12.37 -16.10 3.54
CA SER A 117 -12.11 -15.16 4.62
C SER A 117 -10.71 -15.37 5.21
N ILE A 118 -10.11 -14.30 5.74
CA ILE A 118 -8.85 -14.38 6.49
C ILE A 118 -8.97 -15.29 7.73
N ASP A 119 -10.15 -15.47 8.27
CA ASP A 119 -10.40 -16.33 9.43
C ASP A 119 -10.37 -17.83 9.08
N CYS A 120 -10.44 -18.18 7.78
CA CYS A 120 -10.38 -19.56 7.36
C CYS A 120 -8.95 -20.12 7.50
N PRO A 121 -8.73 -21.26 8.19
CA PRO A 121 -7.42 -21.87 8.35
C PRO A 121 -6.68 -22.08 7.01
N SER A 122 -7.41 -22.48 5.96
CA SER A 122 -6.82 -22.67 4.62
C SER A 122 -6.26 -21.38 4.01
N GLN A 123 -6.85 -20.22 4.31
CA GLN A 123 -6.34 -18.93 3.87
C GLN A 123 -5.14 -18.48 4.70
N GLN A 124 -5.19 -18.72 6.01
CA GLN A 124 -4.05 -18.48 6.90
C GLN A 124 -2.83 -19.31 6.49
N GLU A 125 -3.03 -20.58 6.14
CA GLU A 125 -1.96 -21.43 5.60
C GLU A 125 -1.42 -20.88 4.26
N SER A 126 -2.28 -20.39 3.38
CA SER A 126 -1.86 -19.79 2.11
C SER A 126 -1.02 -18.53 2.34
N ILE A 127 -1.40 -17.66 3.27
CA ILE A 127 -0.61 -16.48 3.66
C ILE A 127 0.77 -16.90 4.17
N VAL A 128 0.81 -17.85 5.11
CA VAL A 128 2.07 -18.36 5.67
C VAL A 128 2.95 -18.97 4.58
N GLN A 129 2.36 -19.76 3.69
CA GLN A 129 3.12 -20.44 2.64
C GLN A 129 3.68 -19.45 1.59
N ILE A 130 2.89 -18.47 1.16
CA ILE A 130 3.24 -17.55 0.07
C ILE A 130 4.10 -16.39 0.57
N MET A 131 3.71 -15.79 1.71
CA MET A 131 4.27 -14.50 2.16
C MET A 131 5.30 -14.65 3.28
N GLU A 132 5.24 -15.75 4.05
CA GLU A 132 6.09 -15.93 5.24
C GLU A 132 7.23 -16.95 5.03
N GLY A 133 7.35 -17.50 3.82
CA GLY A 133 8.37 -18.50 3.50
C GLY A 133 8.05 -19.91 4.02
N GLY A 134 6.76 -20.17 4.29
CA GLY A 134 6.27 -21.47 4.77
C GLY A 134 6.22 -21.59 6.29
N LYS A 135 5.61 -22.69 6.73
CA LYS A 135 5.30 -22.94 8.14
C LYS A 135 6.55 -23.00 9.03
N GLU A 136 7.62 -23.63 8.55
CA GLU A 136 8.86 -23.76 9.32
C GLU A 136 9.52 -22.38 9.56
N ALA A 137 9.68 -21.58 8.50
CA ALA A 137 10.27 -20.25 8.59
C ALA A 137 9.43 -19.32 9.49
N PHE A 138 8.10 -19.39 9.39
CA PHE A 138 7.19 -18.64 10.23
C PHE A 138 7.33 -19.03 11.71
N GLN A 139 7.37 -20.34 12.03
CA GLN A 139 7.52 -20.82 13.40
C GLN A 139 8.88 -20.44 13.98
N GLU A 140 9.96 -20.55 13.20
CA GLU A 140 11.30 -20.18 13.65
C GLU A 140 11.39 -18.68 13.95
N ARG A 141 10.86 -17.80 13.06
CA ARG A 141 10.76 -16.37 13.34
C ARG A 141 9.99 -16.08 14.62
N LYS A 142 8.83 -16.71 14.80
CA LYS A 142 8.02 -16.57 16.02
C LYS A 142 8.81 -16.96 17.27
N ARG A 143 9.58 -18.07 17.19
CA ARG A 143 10.43 -18.54 18.28
C ARG A 143 11.51 -17.53 18.65
N VAL A 144 12.21 -17.00 17.64
CA VAL A 144 13.28 -16.01 17.83
C VAL A 144 12.73 -14.72 18.41
N TYR A 145 11.65 -14.17 17.83
CA TYR A 145 11.06 -12.90 18.30
C TYR A 145 10.50 -13.00 19.73
N LYS A 146 9.99 -14.17 20.13
CA LYS A 146 9.52 -14.39 21.50
C LYS A 146 10.61 -14.23 22.55
N VAL A 147 11.87 -14.46 22.17
CA VAL A 147 13.03 -14.30 23.06
C VAL A 147 13.48 -12.84 23.15
N TRP A 148 13.14 -12.01 22.14
CA TRP A 148 13.50 -10.60 22.16
C TRP A 148 12.66 -9.85 23.19
N LYS A 149 13.35 -9.30 24.19
CA LYS A 149 12.75 -8.38 25.14
C LYS A 149 12.81 -6.98 24.51
N LEU A 150 11.81 -6.62 23.71
CA LEU A 150 11.65 -5.26 23.23
C LEU A 150 11.23 -4.42 24.43
N GLN A 151 12.21 -3.84 25.12
CA GLN A 151 11.95 -2.82 26.15
C GLN A 151 11.50 -1.55 25.45
N ASN A 152 10.47 -0.92 25.99
CA ASN A 152 10.12 0.45 25.59
C ASN A 152 11.32 1.35 25.89
N CYS A 153 12.02 1.78 24.84
CA CYS A 153 13.02 2.84 24.93
C CYS A 153 12.35 4.17 25.06
#